data_3ecf96ddce5d32f46f0ab527d945ac44
#
_entry.id   3ecf96ddce5d32f46f0ab527d945ac44
#
_cell.length_a   1.000
_cell.length_b   1.000
_cell.length_c   1.000
_cell.angle_alpha   90.00
_cell.angle_beta   90.00
_cell.angle_gamma   90.00
#
_symmetry.space_group_name_H-M   'P 1'
#
loop_
_entity.id
_entity.type
_entity.pdbx_description
1 polymer ?
#
loop_
_entity_poly.entity_id
_entity_poly.type
_entity_poly.pdbx_seq_one_letter_code
_entity_poly.pdbx_strand_id
1 'polypeptide(L)'
;MRALISKLLALPVSVALLTMAACGGSAVVTTLTATPSSDSFIAYRVGLASVQLTKSGKAGSMVLPTETTVDFTKLFDFSEVLGVPGVVKGTYTGALITLDYSAAQIIYDDGSLDGVALTPVDAKGKALGLVTVGVTLDPGDPIVSAAKQVGRLALDFNLAASNVVNLNARTVTITPMISASSLPIDTNPVRIRGPILGSSSAFFASGVEPFDSAVVGLGQLSIEPSNVTTYEINGFVSTGTVGQAQLASLPANTLAQTFGTLSISTTGTATPAAATSPYTSPTSAGTAASVVSFTATQVLVDSSVQGLGIEILSGVVSARSGNTLGIEDATLTQNGGTVTFLPGTTIVNIGPNTLITAFGQGVAAAIGPQEISVGSSIEAFGTASQTSTASQTGTSGVLFDASAGRVRLDLTSAEGLVTAQGSAALTLNLTSLGGRSISAFDFTGSGAAPNQYGVATPGLDLTNAIVGAPVVVTGFPSAFGSTSPNYTASTLLDPTTIQAELVVDWNGGTAAPFTTLDSTSITLDVNNSSIGARHQVQIGSQIVDIVGLSSGLTISPTTGSEMVFSIGHSASFTIESFDTYTAFITQLQSELSGALATGVTAVGQYTASTSAFSASSITLFLDN
;
A
#
# COMPACT_ATOMS: atom_id res chain seq x y z
N MET A 1 31.33 -53.98 -37.67
CA MET A 1 32.59 -53.32 -37.44
C MET A 1 32.34 -52.07 -36.60
N ARG A 2 32.83 -52.13 -35.36
CA ARG A 2 33.04 -51.03 -34.37
C ARG A 2 31.94 -50.03 -34.09
N ALA A 3 31.28 -50.32 -32.97
CA ALA A 3 30.56 -49.38 -32.12
C ALA A 3 31.48 -48.27 -31.54
N LEU A 4 31.04 -47.04 -31.53
CA LEU A 4 31.60 -46.00 -30.67
C LEU A 4 30.51 -45.47 -29.76
N ILE A 5 30.58 -45.90 -28.50
CA ILE A 5 29.77 -45.44 -27.39
C ILE A 5 30.37 -44.09 -26.95
N SER A 6 29.66 -43.00 -27.16
CA SER A 6 29.98 -41.74 -26.51
C SER A 6 29.26 -41.65 -25.18
N LYS A 7 30.00 -41.80 -24.09
CA LYS A 7 29.57 -41.53 -22.72
C LYS A 7 29.41 -40.02 -22.58
N LEU A 8 28.17 -39.54 -22.53
CA LEU A 8 27.87 -38.21 -21.98
C LEU A 8 28.04 -38.28 -20.47
N LEU A 9 29.07 -37.64 -19.96
CA LEU A 9 29.23 -37.35 -18.53
C LEU A 9 28.16 -36.33 -18.16
N ALA A 10 27.14 -36.73 -17.43
CA ALA A 10 26.28 -35.82 -16.69
C ALA A 10 27.10 -35.29 -15.49
N LEU A 11 27.59 -34.06 -15.57
CA LEU A 11 28.05 -33.33 -14.39
C LEU A 11 26.82 -33.03 -13.53
N PRO A 12 26.81 -33.42 -12.25
CA PRO A 12 25.82 -32.85 -11.33
C PRO A 12 26.18 -31.37 -11.14
N VAL A 13 25.32 -30.48 -11.62
CA VAL A 13 25.30 -29.09 -11.18
C VAL A 13 24.92 -29.13 -9.71
N SER A 14 25.91 -29.15 -8.84
CA SER A 14 25.73 -28.89 -7.43
C SER A 14 25.32 -27.43 -7.31
N VAL A 15 24.02 -27.19 -7.26
CA VAL A 15 23.48 -25.95 -6.71
C VAL A 15 23.98 -25.90 -5.28
N ALA A 16 25.03 -25.14 -5.05
CA ALA A 16 25.44 -24.77 -3.71
C ALA A 16 24.31 -23.93 -3.13
N LEU A 17 23.37 -24.60 -2.42
CA LEU A 17 22.54 -23.92 -1.44
C LEU A 17 23.53 -23.24 -0.48
N LEU A 18 23.73 -21.93 -0.63
CA LEU A 18 24.27 -21.12 0.44
C LEU A 18 23.28 -21.19 1.59
N THR A 19 23.39 -22.25 2.39
CA THR A 19 22.91 -22.23 3.76
C THR A 19 23.68 -21.12 4.44
N MET A 20 23.07 -19.96 4.58
CA MET A 20 23.50 -18.99 5.56
C MET A 20 23.32 -19.68 6.91
N ALA A 21 24.34 -20.47 7.24
CA ALA A 21 24.47 -21.10 8.53
C ALA A 21 24.25 -20.04 9.59
N ALA A 22 23.37 -20.34 10.53
CA ALA A 22 23.02 -19.54 11.70
C ALA A 22 24.25 -19.27 12.60
N CYS A 23 25.18 -18.48 12.15
CA CYS A 23 26.19 -17.82 12.95
C CYS A 23 25.66 -16.43 13.25
N GLY A 24 24.87 -16.31 14.35
CA GLY A 24 24.64 -15.04 15.06
C GLY A 24 24.53 -13.77 14.18
N GLY A 25 23.93 -13.84 13.00
CA GLY A 25 23.78 -12.74 12.07
C GLY A 25 22.83 -11.68 12.61
N SER A 26 23.00 -10.45 12.20
CA SER A 26 22.07 -9.36 12.39
C SER A 26 21.30 -9.16 11.09
N ALA A 27 20.02 -8.79 11.19
CA ALA A 27 19.17 -8.55 10.03
C ALA A 27 18.40 -7.24 10.20
N VAL A 28 17.86 -6.70 9.11
CA VAL A 28 16.92 -5.57 9.14
C VAL A 28 15.70 -5.96 8.30
N VAL A 29 14.53 -5.94 8.94
CA VAL A 29 13.25 -6.06 8.21
C VAL A 29 12.93 -4.70 7.63
N THR A 30 12.77 -4.65 6.32
CA THR A 30 12.40 -3.40 5.64
C THR A 30 10.99 -3.51 5.09
N THR A 31 10.15 -2.53 5.44
CA THR A 31 8.78 -2.40 4.95
C THR A 31 8.63 -1.12 4.15
N LEU A 32 7.70 -1.12 3.18
CA LEU A 32 7.33 0.04 2.37
C LEU A 32 5.81 0.17 2.36
N THR A 33 5.33 1.35 2.67
CA THR A 33 3.95 1.78 2.53
C THR A 33 3.88 3.05 1.68
N ALA A 34 2.68 3.53 1.39
CA ALA A 34 2.48 4.82 0.76
C ALA A 34 1.34 5.57 1.44
N THR A 35 1.57 6.86 1.70
CA THR A 35 0.53 7.79 2.11
C THR A 35 -0.20 8.29 0.87
N PRO A 36 -1.55 8.13 0.79
CA PRO A 36 -2.33 8.60 -0.35
C PRO A 36 -2.24 10.11 -0.53
N SER A 37 -2.63 10.59 -1.69
CA SER A 37 -2.79 12.00 -2.02
C SER A 37 -4.26 12.31 -2.26
N SER A 38 -4.65 13.56 -1.97
CA SER A 38 -5.90 14.13 -2.44
C SER A 38 -5.98 14.19 -3.98
N ASP A 39 -4.83 14.21 -4.65
CA ASP A 39 -4.72 13.95 -6.08
C ASP A 39 -5.06 12.47 -6.33
N SER A 40 -6.14 12.20 -7.04
CA SER A 40 -6.62 10.85 -7.31
C SER A 40 -5.77 10.17 -8.39
N PHE A 41 -4.80 9.37 -8.01
CA PHE A 41 -4.04 8.54 -8.95
C PHE A 41 -4.69 7.17 -9.12
N ILE A 42 -4.98 6.80 -10.38
CA ILE A 42 -5.43 5.44 -10.74
C ILE A 42 -4.26 4.46 -10.68
N ALA A 43 -3.10 4.90 -11.15
CA ALA A 43 -1.85 4.15 -11.12
C ALA A 43 -0.69 5.10 -10.85
N TYR A 44 0.23 4.69 -9.99
CA TYR A 44 1.49 5.38 -9.74
C TYR A 44 2.62 4.36 -9.72
N ARG A 45 2.99 3.89 -10.92
CA ARG A 45 3.96 2.79 -11.11
C ARG A 45 5.32 3.35 -11.43
N VAL A 46 6.29 3.05 -10.57
CA VAL A 46 7.67 3.53 -10.65
C VAL A 46 8.63 2.37 -10.35
N GLY A 47 9.79 2.37 -10.99
CA GLY A 47 10.87 1.44 -10.66
C GLY A 47 11.46 1.78 -9.29
N LEU A 48 11.47 0.83 -8.35
CA LEU A 48 12.28 0.89 -7.14
C LEU A 48 13.61 0.20 -7.44
N ALA A 49 14.59 0.99 -7.86
CA ALA A 49 15.86 0.46 -8.37
C ALA A 49 16.75 -0.09 -7.27
N SER A 50 16.76 0.53 -6.08
CA SER A 50 17.50 0.01 -4.93
C SER A 50 17.08 0.65 -3.62
N VAL A 51 17.26 -0.09 -2.51
CA VAL A 51 17.21 0.41 -1.13
C VAL A 51 18.48 0.00 -0.43
N GLN A 52 19.22 0.98 0.11
CA GLN A 52 20.51 0.77 0.77
C GLN A 52 20.57 1.51 2.10
N LEU A 53 20.89 0.81 3.18
CA LEU A 53 21.14 1.41 4.48
C LEU A 53 22.43 2.25 4.47
N THR A 54 22.47 3.33 5.27
CA THR A 54 23.66 4.17 5.40
C THR A 54 24.16 4.25 6.85
N LYS A 55 25.47 4.44 6.99
CA LYS A 55 26.14 4.67 8.29
C LYS A 55 26.82 6.04 8.23
N SER A 56 26.35 6.99 9.03
CA SER A 56 26.89 8.38 9.01
C SER A 56 26.97 8.94 7.58
N GLY A 57 25.87 8.80 6.82
CA GLY A 57 25.76 9.27 5.43
C GLY A 57 26.55 8.48 4.38
N LYS A 58 27.27 7.41 4.76
CA LYS A 58 28.02 6.56 3.82
C LYS A 58 27.24 5.30 3.50
N ALA A 59 27.29 4.85 2.24
CA ALA A 59 26.68 3.61 1.79
C ALA A 59 27.09 2.41 2.68
N GLY A 60 26.07 1.65 3.10
CA GLY A 60 26.20 0.47 3.95
C GLY A 60 25.62 -0.78 3.30
N SER A 61 24.79 -1.52 4.03
CA SER A 61 24.22 -2.78 3.55
C SER A 61 23.08 -2.54 2.56
N MET A 62 23.07 -3.31 1.47
CA MET A 62 21.98 -3.33 0.49
C MET A 62 20.79 -4.12 1.06
N VAL A 63 19.59 -3.57 0.93
CA VAL A 63 18.32 -4.22 1.29
C VAL A 63 17.64 -4.79 0.06
N LEU A 64 17.45 -3.94 -0.96
CA LEU A 64 16.88 -4.33 -2.25
C LEU A 64 17.97 -4.10 -3.33
N PRO A 65 18.61 -5.17 -3.80
CA PRO A 65 19.72 -5.05 -4.76
C PRO A 65 19.28 -5.06 -6.23
N THR A 66 18.03 -5.39 -6.51
CA THR A 66 17.50 -5.56 -7.87
C THR A 66 16.24 -4.72 -8.01
N GLU A 67 16.14 -4.03 -9.14
CA GLU A 67 14.99 -3.21 -9.45
C GLU A 67 13.70 -4.04 -9.49
N THR A 68 12.65 -3.47 -8.92
CA THR A 68 11.28 -3.98 -9.00
C THR A 68 10.34 -2.81 -9.28
N THR A 69 9.29 -3.04 -10.07
CA THR A 69 8.26 -2.02 -10.29
C THR A 69 7.26 -2.04 -9.14
N VAL A 70 6.99 -0.87 -8.60
CA VAL A 70 6.03 -0.65 -7.50
C VAL A 70 4.88 0.19 -8.02
N ASP A 71 3.65 -0.23 -7.76
CA ASP A 71 2.48 0.62 -7.89
C ASP A 71 2.13 1.15 -6.50
N PHE A 72 2.48 2.40 -6.23
CA PHE A 72 2.29 3.00 -4.92
C PHE A 72 0.82 3.16 -4.55
N THR A 73 -0.11 3.22 -5.52
CA THR A 73 -1.56 3.26 -5.23
C THR A 73 -2.08 1.97 -4.59
N LYS A 74 -1.32 0.88 -4.68
CA LYS A 74 -1.67 -0.41 -4.05
C LYS A 74 -1.13 -0.55 -2.63
N LEU A 75 -0.34 0.44 -2.14
CA LEU A 75 0.30 0.41 -0.82
C LEU A 75 -0.40 1.32 0.21
N PHE A 76 -1.62 1.78 -0.06
CA PHE A 76 -2.37 2.62 0.88
C PHE A 76 -2.93 1.84 2.06
N ASP A 77 -3.29 0.57 1.83
CA ASP A 77 -4.00 -0.27 2.80
C ASP A 77 -3.11 -1.34 3.45
N PHE A 78 -1.85 -1.44 3.05
CA PHE A 78 -0.89 -2.38 3.65
C PHE A 78 0.56 -1.93 3.43
N SER A 79 1.46 -2.44 4.29
CA SER A 79 2.90 -2.27 4.16
C SER A 79 3.53 -3.54 3.56
N GLU A 80 4.30 -3.42 2.49
CA GLU A 80 5.00 -4.55 1.86
C GLU A 80 6.34 -4.83 2.52
N VAL A 81 6.67 -6.08 2.81
CA VAL A 81 8.02 -6.49 3.22
C VAL A 81 8.94 -6.53 2.01
N LEU A 82 9.85 -5.58 1.90
CA LEU A 82 10.84 -5.52 0.82
C LEU A 82 11.95 -6.55 0.97
N GLY A 83 12.32 -6.87 2.21
CA GLY A 83 13.40 -7.80 2.48
C GLY A 83 13.74 -7.94 3.96
N VAL A 84 14.47 -9.00 4.27
CA VAL A 84 15.05 -9.30 5.59
C VAL A 84 16.52 -9.70 5.41
N PRO A 85 17.33 -8.86 4.76
CA PRO A 85 18.72 -9.23 4.51
C PRO A 85 19.55 -9.26 5.79
N GLY A 86 20.55 -10.12 5.79
CA GLY A 86 21.63 -10.02 6.76
C GLY A 86 22.44 -8.76 6.52
N VAL A 87 22.66 -7.97 7.59
CA VAL A 87 23.39 -6.69 7.49
C VAL A 87 24.67 -6.71 8.31
N VAL A 88 25.64 -5.88 7.93
CA VAL A 88 26.89 -5.72 8.67
C VAL A 88 26.60 -5.01 10.00
N LYS A 89 27.13 -5.57 11.10
CA LYS A 89 26.99 -4.97 12.43
C LYS A 89 27.35 -3.49 12.47
N GLY A 90 26.59 -2.73 13.27
CA GLY A 90 26.83 -1.31 13.49
C GLY A 90 25.52 -0.53 13.58
N THR A 91 25.65 0.77 13.69
CA THR A 91 24.54 1.72 13.75
C THR A 91 24.30 2.30 12.37
N TYR A 92 23.07 2.16 11.87
CA TYR A 92 22.61 2.77 10.64
C TYR A 92 21.79 4.01 10.96
N THR A 93 22.11 5.11 10.33
CA THR A 93 21.50 6.42 10.57
C THR A 93 20.64 6.91 9.43
N GLY A 94 20.42 6.10 8.41
CA GLY A 94 19.59 6.47 7.27
C GLY A 94 19.58 5.43 6.18
N ALA A 95 19.01 5.81 5.04
CA ALA A 95 18.93 5.00 3.84
C ALA A 95 19.09 5.86 2.57
N LEU A 96 19.51 5.21 1.48
CA LEU A 96 19.43 5.72 0.11
C LEU A 96 18.40 4.89 -0.64
N ILE A 97 17.40 5.55 -1.20
CA ILE A 97 16.34 4.95 -1.99
C ILE A 97 16.46 5.49 -3.42
N THR A 98 16.64 4.62 -4.40
CA THR A 98 16.71 5.02 -5.79
C THR A 98 15.46 4.61 -6.52
N LEU A 99 14.78 5.59 -7.10
CA LEU A 99 13.58 5.44 -7.92
C LEU A 99 13.93 5.64 -9.39
N ASP A 100 13.33 4.85 -10.29
CA ASP A 100 13.46 5.02 -11.73
C ASP A 100 12.12 5.44 -12.35
N TYR A 101 12.05 6.67 -12.80
CA TYR A 101 10.89 7.26 -13.47
C TYR A 101 10.93 7.10 -14.99
N SER A 102 11.99 6.51 -15.58
CA SER A 102 12.16 6.44 -17.04
C SER A 102 11.06 5.63 -17.75
N ALA A 103 10.50 4.64 -17.06
CA ALA A 103 9.39 3.82 -17.54
C ALA A 103 8.14 3.96 -16.65
N ALA A 104 8.04 5.05 -15.87
CA ALA A 104 6.92 5.25 -14.96
C ALA A 104 5.58 5.37 -15.70
N GLN A 105 4.54 4.82 -15.09
CA GLN A 105 3.15 4.95 -15.52
C GLN A 105 2.37 5.66 -14.42
N ILE A 106 2.10 6.94 -14.61
CA ILE A 106 1.36 7.77 -13.65
C ILE A 106 0.08 8.22 -14.35
N ILE A 107 -1.06 7.73 -13.85
CA ILE A 107 -2.39 7.99 -14.41
C ILE A 107 -3.22 8.70 -13.35
N TYR A 108 -3.73 9.85 -13.70
CA TYR A 108 -4.59 10.67 -12.85
C TYR A 108 -6.06 10.39 -13.16
N ASP A 109 -6.91 10.27 -12.14
CA ASP A 109 -8.36 10.16 -12.28
C ASP A 109 -8.99 11.56 -12.46
N ASP A 110 -9.25 11.95 -13.69
CA ASP A 110 -9.97 13.18 -14.03
C ASP A 110 -11.49 12.95 -14.17
N GLY A 111 -11.97 11.76 -13.81
CA GLY A 111 -13.36 11.32 -13.97
C GLY A 111 -13.69 10.82 -15.36
N SER A 112 -12.74 10.79 -16.30
CA SER A 112 -12.88 10.10 -17.58
C SER A 112 -12.61 8.59 -17.43
N LEU A 113 -13.06 7.79 -18.42
CA LEU A 113 -12.86 6.33 -18.40
C LEU A 113 -11.38 5.95 -18.41
N ASP A 114 -10.57 6.65 -19.22
CA ASP A 114 -9.15 6.29 -19.41
C ASP A 114 -8.21 7.00 -18.41
N GLY A 115 -8.71 7.99 -17.67
CA GLY A 115 -7.87 8.90 -16.89
C GLY A 115 -6.89 9.70 -17.76
N VAL A 116 -5.98 10.43 -17.13
CA VAL A 116 -4.95 11.23 -17.80
C VAL A 116 -3.57 10.71 -17.49
N ALA A 117 -2.87 10.21 -18.51
CA ALA A 117 -1.47 9.84 -18.38
C ALA A 117 -0.61 11.11 -18.20
N LEU A 118 0.18 11.13 -17.12
CA LEU A 118 1.05 12.26 -16.75
C LEU A 118 2.52 11.93 -17.01
N THR A 119 3.25 12.89 -17.56
CA THR A 119 4.70 12.79 -17.71
C THR A 119 5.39 13.26 -16.43
N PRO A 120 6.24 12.43 -15.77
CA PRO A 120 7.00 12.83 -14.61
C PRO A 120 8.12 13.81 -15.00
N VAL A 121 8.15 14.98 -14.34
CA VAL A 121 9.15 16.02 -14.59
C VAL A 121 9.73 16.55 -13.28
N ASP A 122 10.94 17.13 -13.34
CA ASP A 122 11.52 17.88 -12.23
C ASP A 122 10.91 19.31 -12.13
N ALA A 123 11.31 20.07 -11.12
CA ALA A 123 10.86 21.45 -10.91
C ALA A 123 11.22 22.40 -12.09
N LYS A 124 12.09 21.99 -13.02
CA LYS A 124 12.45 22.74 -14.24
C LYS A 124 11.71 22.26 -15.48
N GLY A 125 10.79 21.29 -15.33
CA GLY A 125 10.01 20.70 -16.42
C GLY A 125 10.79 19.68 -17.27
N LYS A 126 11.96 19.21 -16.81
CA LYS A 126 12.72 18.17 -17.48
C LYS A 126 12.21 16.81 -17.07
N ALA A 127 12.05 15.88 -18.02
CA ALA A 127 11.67 14.50 -17.75
C ALA A 127 12.62 13.83 -16.73
N LEU A 128 12.03 13.15 -15.74
CA LEU A 128 12.77 12.43 -14.72
C LEU A 128 13.22 11.07 -15.23
N GLY A 129 14.38 10.62 -14.73
CA GLY A 129 14.91 9.28 -14.85
C GLY A 129 15.18 8.73 -13.46
N LEU A 130 16.44 8.29 -13.23
CA LEU A 130 16.88 7.84 -11.90
C LEU A 130 16.96 9.02 -10.92
N VAL A 131 16.31 8.88 -9.78
CA VAL A 131 16.36 9.83 -8.66
C VAL A 131 16.74 9.07 -7.39
N THR A 132 17.79 9.52 -6.71
CA THR A 132 18.18 8.96 -5.41
C THR A 132 17.79 9.90 -4.30
N VAL A 133 16.96 9.41 -3.39
CA VAL A 133 16.53 10.11 -2.18
C VAL A 133 17.40 9.63 -1.02
N GLY A 134 18.02 10.58 -0.31
CA GLY A 134 18.73 10.30 0.93
C GLY A 134 17.83 10.57 2.12
N VAL A 135 17.62 9.57 2.96
CA VAL A 135 16.81 9.73 4.18
C VAL A 135 17.69 9.54 5.41
N THR A 136 17.62 10.48 6.34
CA THR A 136 18.26 10.40 7.67
C THR A 136 17.19 10.05 8.70
N LEU A 137 17.47 9.05 9.52
CA LEU A 137 16.61 8.63 10.64
C LEU A 137 16.76 9.58 11.84
N ASP A 138 15.75 9.57 12.72
CA ASP A 138 15.84 10.27 14.00
C ASP A 138 17.14 9.89 14.73
N PRO A 139 17.96 10.86 15.14
CA PRO A 139 19.18 10.58 15.87
C PRO A 139 18.95 9.84 17.19
N GLY A 140 17.76 9.94 17.79
CA GLY A 140 17.36 9.24 18.99
C GLY A 140 17.09 7.74 18.76
N ASP A 141 16.65 7.38 17.54
CA ASP A 141 16.19 6.04 17.20
C ASP A 141 16.88 5.44 15.97
N PRO A 142 18.22 5.36 15.93
CA PRO A 142 18.94 4.76 14.82
C PRO A 142 18.74 3.24 14.79
N ILE A 143 18.88 2.61 13.63
CA ILE A 143 18.82 1.16 13.51
C ILE A 143 20.13 0.57 14.04
N VAL A 144 20.07 -0.08 15.20
CA VAL A 144 21.22 -0.78 15.78
C VAL A 144 21.22 -2.24 15.32
N SER A 145 22.24 -2.61 14.57
CA SER A 145 22.45 -3.98 14.11
C SER A 145 23.58 -4.64 14.89
N ALA A 146 23.23 -5.57 15.79
CA ALA A 146 24.16 -6.36 16.59
C ALA A 146 23.87 -7.86 16.41
N ALA A 147 24.76 -8.73 16.94
CA ALA A 147 24.56 -10.17 16.85
C ALA A 147 23.23 -10.57 17.49
N LYS A 148 22.41 -11.32 16.75
CA LYS A 148 21.08 -11.79 17.17
C LYS A 148 20.05 -10.66 17.38
N GLN A 149 20.29 -9.49 16.85
CA GLN A 149 19.33 -8.41 16.81
C GLN A 149 18.78 -8.24 15.41
N VAL A 150 17.47 -8.02 15.32
CA VAL A 150 16.76 -7.63 14.12
C VAL A 150 16.28 -6.21 14.31
N GLY A 151 16.71 -5.32 13.39
CA GLY A 151 16.20 -3.96 13.30
C GLY A 151 15.03 -3.86 12.34
N ARG A 152 14.36 -2.71 12.34
CA ARG A 152 13.34 -2.33 11.36
C ARG A 152 13.81 -1.11 10.58
N LEU A 153 13.48 -1.07 9.30
CA LEU A 153 13.42 0.13 8.49
C LEU A 153 12.01 0.19 7.90
N ALA A 154 11.17 1.08 8.40
CA ALA A 154 9.89 1.38 7.80
C ALA A 154 10.06 2.59 6.88
N LEU A 155 9.53 2.48 5.66
CA LEU A 155 9.54 3.53 4.64
C LEU A 155 8.11 3.88 4.27
N ASP A 156 7.82 5.17 4.14
CA ASP A 156 6.55 5.68 3.63
C ASP A 156 6.79 6.64 2.46
N PHE A 157 6.22 6.33 1.29
CA PHE A 157 6.23 7.22 0.15
C PHE A 157 4.99 8.12 0.20
N ASN A 158 5.19 9.38 0.57
CA ASN A 158 4.12 10.35 0.69
C ASN A 158 3.77 10.94 -0.70
N LEU A 159 2.69 10.44 -1.31
CA LEU A 159 2.25 10.88 -2.64
C LEU A 159 1.79 12.34 -2.63
N ALA A 160 1.09 12.78 -1.57
CA ALA A 160 0.61 14.15 -1.44
C ALA A 160 1.77 15.16 -1.43
N ALA A 161 2.80 14.85 -0.64
CA ALA A 161 3.98 15.69 -0.52
C ALA A 161 4.88 15.64 -1.76
N SER A 162 4.85 14.52 -2.50
CA SER A 162 5.76 14.28 -3.63
C SER A 162 5.34 14.95 -4.93
N ASN A 163 4.06 15.26 -5.12
CA ASN A 163 3.51 15.52 -6.45
C ASN A 163 2.80 16.88 -6.57
N VAL A 164 3.01 17.54 -7.71
CA VAL A 164 2.22 18.69 -8.16
C VAL A 164 1.71 18.40 -9.56
N VAL A 165 0.40 18.16 -9.69
CA VAL A 165 -0.26 17.79 -10.94
C VAL A 165 -0.58 19.02 -11.78
N ASN A 166 -0.27 18.97 -13.08
CA ASN A 166 -0.67 19.97 -14.08
C ASN A 166 -1.39 19.28 -15.24
N LEU A 167 -2.71 19.21 -15.15
CA LEU A 167 -3.56 18.57 -16.16
C LEU A 167 -3.48 19.24 -17.52
N ASN A 168 -3.31 20.59 -17.56
CA ASN A 168 -3.20 21.31 -18.82
C ASN A 168 -1.95 20.92 -19.62
N ALA A 169 -0.83 20.73 -18.92
CA ALA A 169 0.42 20.30 -19.53
C ALA A 169 0.56 18.78 -19.60
N ARG A 170 -0.35 18.02 -18.96
CA ARG A 170 -0.26 16.57 -18.72
C ARG A 170 1.09 16.18 -18.11
N THR A 171 1.51 16.91 -17.08
CA THR A 171 2.73 16.65 -16.34
C THR A 171 2.45 16.53 -14.86
N VAL A 172 3.29 15.80 -14.17
CA VAL A 172 3.41 15.83 -12.72
C VAL A 172 4.82 16.22 -12.34
N THR A 173 4.95 17.33 -11.63
CA THR A 173 6.24 17.73 -11.06
C THR A 173 6.48 16.93 -9.80
N ILE A 174 7.60 16.21 -9.74
CA ILE A 174 7.88 15.25 -8.68
C ILE A 174 9.10 15.68 -7.87
N THR A 175 8.89 15.78 -6.56
CA THR A 175 9.95 15.87 -5.55
C THR A 175 9.73 14.72 -4.58
N PRO A 176 10.35 13.53 -4.79
CA PRO A 176 10.02 12.34 -4.03
C PRO A 176 10.24 12.54 -2.53
N MET A 177 9.20 12.36 -1.74
CA MET A 177 9.21 12.43 -0.28
C MET A 177 9.02 11.04 0.31
N ILE A 178 10.09 10.52 0.89
CA ILE A 178 10.10 9.19 1.54
C ILE A 178 10.51 9.37 2.98
N SER A 179 9.56 9.25 3.89
CA SER A 179 9.85 9.22 5.32
C SER A 179 10.41 7.85 5.73
N ALA A 180 11.28 7.83 6.73
CA ALA A 180 11.86 6.59 7.25
C ALA A 180 11.88 6.60 8.78
N SER A 181 11.59 5.43 9.38
CA SER A 181 11.65 5.24 10.82
C SER A 181 12.20 3.86 11.18
N SER A 182 12.79 3.74 12.35
CA SER A 182 13.11 2.45 12.98
C SER A 182 11.90 1.83 13.70
N LEU A 183 10.81 2.59 13.84
CA LEU A 183 9.54 2.21 14.43
C LEU A 183 8.48 1.94 13.33
N PRO A 184 7.31 1.36 13.65
CA PRO A 184 6.19 1.32 12.70
C PRO A 184 5.73 2.75 12.36
N ILE A 185 5.45 3.01 11.09
CA ILE A 185 4.95 4.31 10.60
C ILE A 185 3.42 4.34 10.59
N ASP A 186 2.80 3.18 10.43
CA ASP A 186 1.35 3.02 10.34
C ASP A 186 0.85 1.77 11.09
N THR A 187 -0.47 1.61 11.16
CA THR A 187 -1.16 0.44 11.72
C THR A 187 -1.64 -0.55 10.67
N ASN A 188 -1.29 -0.31 9.40
CA ASN A 188 -1.73 -1.16 8.30
C ASN A 188 -1.25 -2.60 8.45
N PRO A 189 -1.99 -3.58 7.96
CA PRO A 189 -1.50 -4.95 7.89
C PRO A 189 -0.23 -5.00 7.05
N VAL A 190 0.72 -5.81 7.47
CA VAL A 190 1.94 -6.05 6.71
C VAL A 190 1.74 -7.22 5.78
N ARG A 191 2.11 -7.06 4.51
CA ARG A 191 2.12 -8.13 3.50
C ARG A 191 3.52 -8.71 3.36
N ILE A 192 3.61 -10.04 3.41
CA ILE A 192 4.79 -10.78 2.98
C ILE A 192 4.41 -11.74 1.85
N ARG A 193 5.16 -11.73 0.77
CA ARG A 193 5.01 -12.66 -0.34
C ARG A 193 6.31 -13.43 -0.55
N GLY A 194 6.20 -14.72 -0.85
CA GLY A 194 7.35 -15.58 -1.16
C GLY A 194 7.05 -17.07 -1.00
N PRO A 195 8.05 -17.93 -1.30
CA PRO A 195 7.88 -19.37 -1.22
C PRO A 195 7.78 -19.86 0.23
N ILE A 196 6.94 -20.87 0.47
CA ILE A 196 6.91 -21.61 1.73
C ILE A 196 8.15 -22.49 1.80
N LEU A 197 9.07 -22.15 2.70
CA LEU A 197 10.34 -22.87 2.89
C LEU A 197 10.21 -24.08 3.82
N GLY A 198 9.18 -24.08 4.67
CA GLY A 198 8.85 -25.16 5.58
C GLY A 198 7.65 -24.80 6.43
N SER A 199 6.95 -25.81 6.93
CA SER A 199 5.74 -25.63 7.74
C SER A 199 5.65 -26.64 8.87
N SER A 200 4.94 -26.28 9.94
CA SER A 200 4.60 -27.11 11.08
C SER A 200 3.15 -26.85 11.50
N SER A 201 2.69 -27.49 12.56
CA SER A 201 1.37 -27.21 13.14
C SER A 201 1.24 -25.86 13.85
N ALA A 202 2.34 -25.15 14.06
CA ALA A 202 2.35 -23.89 14.81
C ALA A 202 2.83 -22.69 13.99
N PHE A 203 3.67 -22.90 12.97
CA PHE A 203 4.21 -21.85 12.14
C PHE A 203 4.60 -22.37 10.75
N PHE A 204 4.83 -21.46 9.82
CA PHE A 204 5.53 -21.74 8.57
C PHE A 204 6.58 -20.66 8.29
N ALA A 205 7.62 -21.02 7.54
CA ALA A 205 8.64 -20.09 7.10
C ALA A 205 8.32 -19.63 5.67
N SER A 206 8.23 -18.33 5.47
CA SER A 206 8.07 -17.70 4.16
C SER A 206 9.36 -17.04 3.73
N GLY A 207 9.82 -17.30 2.52
CA GLY A 207 10.80 -16.46 1.85
C GLY A 207 10.24 -15.08 1.55
N VAL A 208 11.08 -14.12 1.16
CA VAL A 208 10.65 -12.77 0.78
C VAL A 208 10.92 -12.55 -0.70
N GLU A 209 9.86 -12.29 -1.44
CA GLU A 209 9.83 -11.89 -2.86
C GLU A 209 8.82 -10.75 -2.98
N PRO A 210 9.25 -9.48 -2.82
CA PRO A 210 8.35 -8.34 -2.73
C PRO A 210 7.60 -8.11 -4.05
N PHE A 211 6.41 -7.56 -3.91
CA PHE A 211 5.49 -7.30 -5.01
C PHE A 211 5.17 -8.58 -5.78
N ASP A 212 5.09 -8.50 -7.10
CA ASP A 212 4.82 -9.66 -7.97
C ASP A 212 6.07 -10.11 -8.73
N SER A 213 7.25 -9.66 -8.26
CA SER A 213 8.54 -10.00 -8.87
C SER A 213 9.05 -11.35 -8.37
N ALA A 214 9.82 -12.04 -9.21
CA ALA A 214 10.53 -13.27 -8.86
C ALA A 214 11.94 -12.99 -8.32
N VAL A 215 12.16 -11.89 -7.63
CA VAL A 215 13.45 -11.55 -7.01
C VAL A 215 13.63 -12.43 -5.78
N VAL A 216 14.56 -13.36 -5.85
CA VAL A 216 14.83 -14.34 -4.78
C VAL A 216 15.97 -13.89 -3.85
N GLY A 217 16.00 -14.44 -2.64
CA GLY A 217 17.14 -14.28 -1.73
C GLY A 217 17.11 -13.04 -0.84
N LEU A 218 15.93 -12.40 -0.73
CA LEU A 218 15.75 -11.21 0.12
C LEU A 218 15.47 -11.54 1.60
N GLY A 219 15.76 -12.76 2.03
CA GLY A 219 15.58 -13.22 3.40
C GLY A 219 14.33 -14.08 3.59
N GLN A 220 14.01 -14.32 4.86
CA GLN A 220 12.83 -15.11 5.25
C GLN A 220 12.28 -14.65 6.60
N LEU A 221 10.98 -14.89 6.82
CA LEU A 221 10.30 -14.67 8.09
C LEU A 221 9.55 -15.93 8.54
N SER A 222 9.47 -16.11 9.87
CA SER A 222 8.57 -17.09 10.48
C SER A 222 7.19 -16.48 10.64
N ILE A 223 6.18 -17.17 10.15
CA ILE A 223 4.78 -16.74 10.17
C ILE A 223 4.05 -17.58 11.21
N GLU A 224 3.34 -16.93 12.11
CA GLU A 224 2.57 -17.54 13.19
C GLU A 224 1.07 -17.37 12.91
N PRO A 225 0.40 -18.40 12.36
CA PRO A 225 -1.04 -18.36 12.19
C PRO A 225 -1.77 -18.53 13.51
N SER A 226 -3.00 -18.07 13.55
CA SER A 226 -3.91 -18.21 14.69
C SER A 226 -5.12 -19.07 14.34
N ASN A 227 -5.98 -19.34 15.32
CA ASN A 227 -7.23 -20.09 15.10
C ASN A 227 -8.25 -19.31 14.23
N VAL A 228 -8.05 -18.01 14.04
CA VAL A 228 -8.90 -17.14 13.21
C VAL A 228 -8.24 -16.77 11.87
N THR A 229 -7.00 -17.25 11.64
CA THR A 229 -6.34 -17.02 10.34
C THR A 229 -7.14 -17.64 9.21
N THR A 230 -7.42 -16.86 8.18
CA THR A 230 -8.11 -17.32 6.97
C THR A 230 -7.10 -17.77 5.93
N TYR A 231 -7.37 -18.91 5.31
CA TYR A 231 -6.55 -19.47 4.22
C TYR A 231 -7.37 -19.56 2.94
N GLU A 232 -6.78 -19.15 1.84
CA GLU A 232 -7.28 -19.45 0.51
C GLU A 232 -6.20 -20.24 -0.25
N ILE A 233 -6.43 -21.52 -0.47
CA ILE A 233 -5.50 -22.45 -1.14
C ILE A 233 -6.16 -22.95 -2.41
N ASN A 234 -5.62 -22.59 -3.55
CA ASN A 234 -6.19 -22.94 -4.86
C ASN A 234 -7.69 -22.59 -4.99
N GLY A 235 -8.06 -21.43 -4.44
CA GLY A 235 -9.44 -20.93 -4.44
C GLY A 235 -10.36 -21.53 -3.37
N PHE A 236 -9.88 -22.48 -2.55
CA PHE A 236 -10.67 -23.03 -1.45
C PHE A 236 -10.34 -22.29 -0.16
N VAL A 237 -11.38 -21.73 0.47
CA VAL A 237 -11.25 -20.99 1.72
C VAL A 237 -11.43 -21.92 2.91
N SER A 238 -10.55 -21.79 3.90
CA SER A 238 -10.62 -22.49 5.18
C SER A 238 -10.05 -21.61 6.30
N THR A 239 -10.26 -21.98 7.56
CA THR A 239 -9.80 -21.18 8.71
C THR A 239 -9.06 -22.01 9.74
N GLY A 240 -8.19 -21.38 10.50
CA GLY A 240 -7.52 -21.94 11.68
C GLY A 240 -6.77 -23.22 11.39
N THR A 241 -6.98 -24.24 12.23
CA THR A 241 -6.25 -25.51 12.15
C THR A 241 -6.51 -26.32 10.87
N VAL A 242 -7.66 -26.15 10.24
CA VAL A 242 -7.98 -26.84 8.95
C VAL A 242 -7.10 -26.25 7.84
N GLY A 243 -7.03 -24.94 7.72
CA GLY A 243 -6.18 -24.29 6.75
C GLY A 243 -4.69 -24.55 6.99
N GLN A 244 -4.28 -24.56 8.26
CA GLN A 244 -2.90 -24.89 8.64
C GLN A 244 -2.51 -26.33 8.22
N ALA A 245 -3.40 -27.30 8.42
CA ALA A 245 -3.16 -28.67 7.98
C ALA A 245 -3.08 -28.79 6.46
N GLN A 246 -3.93 -28.09 5.72
CA GLN A 246 -3.87 -28.02 4.26
C GLN A 246 -2.55 -27.39 3.79
N LEU A 247 -2.15 -26.25 4.37
CA LEU A 247 -0.88 -25.59 4.07
C LEU A 247 0.31 -26.54 4.29
N ALA A 248 0.31 -27.29 5.42
CA ALA A 248 1.40 -28.20 5.76
C ALA A 248 1.51 -29.40 4.80
N SER A 249 0.48 -29.69 4.02
CA SER A 249 0.48 -30.76 3.01
C SER A 249 1.02 -30.33 1.65
N LEU A 250 1.25 -29.03 1.44
CA LEU A 250 1.71 -28.51 0.16
C LEU A 250 3.21 -28.78 -0.07
N PRO A 251 3.64 -28.86 -1.33
CA PRO A 251 5.05 -28.97 -1.66
C PRO A 251 5.85 -27.76 -1.13
N ALA A 252 7.10 -28.01 -0.73
CA ALA A 252 8.03 -26.91 -0.44
C ALA A 252 8.20 -26.01 -1.68
N ASN A 253 8.45 -24.74 -1.44
CA ASN A 253 8.52 -23.66 -2.44
C ASN A 253 7.20 -23.33 -3.14
N THR A 254 6.05 -23.80 -2.63
CA THR A 254 4.76 -23.26 -3.04
C THR A 254 4.71 -21.77 -2.65
N LEU A 255 4.31 -20.92 -3.57
CA LEU A 255 4.22 -19.48 -3.31
C LEU A 255 3.06 -19.16 -2.38
N ALA A 256 3.32 -18.30 -1.42
CA ALA A 256 2.31 -17.77 -0.50
C ALA A 256 2.36 -16.24 -0.45
N GLN A 257 1.22 -15.63 -0.19
CA GLN A 257 1.08 -14.23 0.17
C GLN A 257 0.33 -14.16 1.49
N THR A 258 0.93 -13.53 2.48
CA THR A 258 0.39 -13.50 3.84
C THR A 258 0.22 -12.06 4.30
N PHE A 259 -0.94 -11.75 4.85
CA PHE A 259 -1.23 -10.50 5.54
C PHE A 259 -1.28 -10.73 7.04
N GLY A 260 -0.78 -9.79 7.81
CA GLY A 260 -0.75 -9.91 9.27
C GLY A 260 -0.09 -8.74 9.95
N THR A 261 0.29 -8.95 11.21
CA THR A 261 0.97 -7.94 12.03
C THR A 261 2.42 -8.34 12.27
N LEU A 262 3.34 -7.44 11.96
CA LEU A 262 4.76 -7.59 12.22
C LEU A 262 5.14 -6.92 13.54
N SER A 263 5.69 -7.68 14.47
CA SER A 263 6.20 -7.19 15.74
C SER A 263 7.68 -7.52 15.90
N ILE A 264 8.47 -6.55 16.38
CA ILE A 264 9.87 -6.74 16.71
C ILE A 264 10.04 -6.32 18.17
N SER A 265 10.38 -7.27 19.06
CA SER A 265 10.62 -6.99 20.47
C SER A 265 12.10 -7.18 20.82
N THR A 266 12.63 -6.27 21.64
CA THR A 266 14.02 -6.31 22.11
C THR A 266 14.20 -7.03 23.46
N THR A 267 13.09 -7.42 24.11
CA THR A 267 13.09 -8.09 25.41
C THR A 267 12.32 -9.40 25.32
N GLY A 268 12.96 -10.46 24.89
CA GLY A 268 12.35 -11.79 24.88
C GLY A 268 13.14 -12.77 25.72
N THR A 269 12.59 -13.20 26.85
CA THR A 269 12.79 -14.58 27.28
C THR A 269 12.04 -15.45 26.27
N ALA A 270 12.71 -15.82 25.19
CA ALA A 270 12.18 -16.82 24.28
C ALA A 270 11.99 -18.10 25.08
N THR A 271 10.74 -18.48 25.34
CA THR A 271 10.42 -19.84 25.78
C THR A 271 10.82 -20.75 24.63
N PRO A 272 11.76 -21.68 24.80
CA PRO A 272 12.17 -22.55 23.70
C PRO A 272 10.98 -23.41 23.31
N ALA A 273 10.37 -23.16 22.16
CA ALA A 273 9.57 -24.18 21.51
C ALA A 273 10.51 -25.34 21.18
N ALA A 274 10.14 -26.55 21.58
CA ALA A 274 10.95 -27.73 21.41
C ALA A 274 11.40 -27.87 19.95
N ALA A 275 12.69 -27.72 19.73
CA ALA A 275 13.31 -27.74 18.43
C ALA A 275 13.28 -29.16 17.84
N THR A 276 12.42 -29.37 16.85
CA THR A 276 12.51 -30.50 15.91
C THR A 276 12.57 -30.02 14.46
N SER A 277 12.81 -28.74 14.24
CA SER A 277 12.97 -28.17 12.89
C SER A 277 14.43 -27.73 12.67
N PRO A 278 15.03 -28.01 11.50
CA PRO A 278 16.35 -27.51 11.14
C PRO A 278 16.40 -25.98 10.98
N TYR A 279 15.26 -25.30 11.08
CA TYR A 279 15.13 -23.84 11.03
C TYR A 279 15.01 -23.30 12.45
N THR A 280 16.08 -23.40 13.23
CA THR A 280 16.15 -22.78 14.55
C THR A 280 16.39 -21.29 14.41
N SER A 281 15.41 -20.48 14.83
CA SER A 281 15.74 -19.15 15.36
C SER A 281 16.87 -19.31 16.37
N PRO A 282 17.90 -18.47 16.38
CA PRO A 282 19.07 -18.65 17.20
C PRO A 282 18.72 -18.54 18.69
N THR A 283 18.44 -19.66 19.35
CA THR A 283 18.32 -19.75 20.79
C THR A 283 19.70 -20.03 21.38
N SER A 284 20.33 -19.04 21.96
CA SER A 284 21.37 -19.25 22.97
C SER A 284 21.24 -18.22 24.08
N ALA A 285 21.22 -18.71 25.30
CA ALA A 285 21.20 -17.92 26.52
C ALA A 285 22.38 -16.93 26.57
N GLY A 286 22.10 -15.65 26.83
CA GLY A 286 23.11 -14.67 27.19
C GLY A 286 23.25 -13.51 26.21
N THR A 287 22.35 -12.59 26.24
CA THR A 287 22.18 -11.22 25.71
C THR A 287 20.81 -11.09 25.06
N ALA A 288 20.10 -9.99 25.32
CA ALA A 288 18.76 -9.75 24.78
C ALA A 288 18.76 -9.94 23.27
N ALA A 289 18.07 -10.98 22.79
CA ALA A 289 17.87 -11.22 21.37
C ALA A 289 16.56 -10.54 20.95
N SER A 290 16.56 -9.87 19.81
CA SER A 290 15.30 -9.40 19.23
C SER A 290 14.52 -10.60 18.72
N VAL A 291 13.24 -10.67 19.06
CA VAL A 291 12.31 -11.66 18.52
C VAL A 291 11.46 -10.95 17.48
N VAL A 292 11.47 -11.47 16.25
CA VAL A 292 10.55 -11.06 15.19
C VAL A 292 9.40 -12.06 15.18
N SER A 293 8.18 -11.58 15.34
CA SER A 293 6.97 -12.36 15.16
C SER A 293 6.10 -11.74 14.07
N PHE A 294 5.52 -12.60 13.22
CA PHE A 294 4.56 -12.21 12.22
C PHE A 294 3.28 -13.02 12.44
N THR A 295 2.26 -12.37 12.98
CA THR A 295 0.97 -13.02 13.24
C THR A 295 0.08 -12.89 12.01
N ALA A 296 -0.22 -14.02 11.36
CA ALA A 296 -1.02 -14.04 10.14
C ALA A 296 -2.52 -13.85 10.40
N THR A 297 -3.15 -12.97 9.65
CA THR A 297 -4.62 -12.84 9.58
C THR A 297 -5.18 -13.54 8.36
N GLN A 298 -4.46 -13.48 7.22
CA GLN A 298 -4.85 -14.11 5.96
C GLN A 298 -3.63 -14.71 5.26
N VAL A 299 -3.82 -15.89 4.64
CA VAL A 299 -2.79 -16.59 3.86
C VAL A 299 -3.40 -17.03 2.52
N LEU A 300 -2.90 -16.51 1.43
CA LEU A 300 -3.20 -16.93 0.06
C LEU A 300 -2.08 -17.84 -0.42
N VAL A 301 -2.42 -18.95 -1.10
CA VAL A 301 -1.41 -19.97 -1.46
C VAL A 301 -1.65 -20.52 -2.85
N ASP A 302 -0.55 -20.80 -3.55
CA ASP A 302 -0.50 -21.42 -4.87
C ASP A 302 -1.30 -20.61 -5.91
N SER A 303 -2.25 -21.16 -6.65
CA SER A 303 -3.03 -20.44 -7.67
C SER A 303 -3.92 -19.34 -7.09
N SER A 304 -3.97 -19.15 -5.77
CA SER A 304 -4.58 -17.99 -5.13
C SER A 304 -3.62 -16.79 -5.02
N VAL A 305 -2.34 -16.96 -5.38
CA VAL A 305 -1.33 -15.89 -5.39
C VAL A 305 -1.06 -15.46 -6.83
N GLN A 306 -0.96 -14.17 -7.05
CA GLN A 306 -0.68 -13.60 -8.37
C GLN A 306 0.67 -14.08 -8.92
N GLY A 307 0.72 -14.34 -10.24
CA GLY A 307 1.95 -14.70 -10.96
C GLY A 307 2.25 -16.19 -11.08
N LEU A 308 1.37 -17.09 -10.61
CA LEU A 308 1.57 -18.54 -10.69
C LEU A 308 0.50 -19.28 -11.51
N GLY A 309 0.93 -19.87 -12.62
CA GLY A 309 0.19 -20.93 -13.34
C GLY A 309 -1.07 -20.47 -14.09
N ILE A 310 -1.63 -19.33 -13.74
CA ILE A 310 -2.86 -18.76 -14.33
C ILE A 310 -2.71 -17.25 -14.41
N GLU A 311 -3.29 -16.65 -15.43
CA GLU A 311 -3.34 -15.19 -15.55
C GLU A 311 -4.42 -14.63 -14.61
N ILE A 312 -4.12 -13.49 -14.01
CA ILE A 312 -5.04 -12.79 -13.10
C ILE A 312 -5.24 -11.37 -13.60
N LEU A 313 -6.52 -10.99 -13.73
CA LEU A 313 -6.90 -9.63 -14.01
C LEU A 313 -7.57 -9.04 -12.77
N SER A 314 -7.00 -7.96 -12.24
CA SER A 314 -7.53 -7.25 -11.07
C SER A 314 -8.02 -5.85 -11.43
N GLY A 315 -9.10 -5.41 -10.78
CA GLY A 315 -9.67 -4.08 -10.95
C GLY A 315 -11.09 -3.98 -10.42
N VAL A 316 -11.74 -2.83 -10.69
CA VAL A 316 -13.10 -2.56 -10.23
C VAL A 316 -14.06 -2.69 -11.41
N VAL A 317 -15.19 -3.35 -11.21
CA VAL A 317 -16.23 -3.50 -12.24
C VAL A 317 -16.90 -2.16 -12.48
N SER A 318 -16.64 -1.53 -13.62
CA SER A 318 -17.22 -0.25 -14.01
C SER A 318 -18.58 -0.39 -14.70
N ALA A 319 -18.79 -1.52 -15.39
CA ALA A 319 -20.03 -1.81 -16.10
C ALA A 319 -20.32 -3.32 -16.11
N ARG A 320 -21.61 -3.70 -16.22
CA ARG A 320 -21.98 -5.10 -16.39
C ARG A 320 -23.19 -5.27 -17.31
N SER A 321 -23.07 -6.21 -18.25
CA SER A 321 -24.17 -6.64 -19.12
C SER A 321 -24.23 -8.17 -19.18
N GLY A 322 -25.19 -8.76 -18.46
CA GLY A 322 -25.29 -10.23 -18.35
C GLY A 322 -24.04 -10.85 -17.76
N ASN A 323 -23.32 -11.65 -18.56
CA ASN A 323 -22.09 -12.34 -18.18
C ASN A 323 -20.81 -11.60 -18.63
N THR A 324 -20.94 -10.39 -19.10
CA THR A 324 -19.81 -9.55 -19.53
C THR A 324 -19.62 -8.43 -18.51
N LEU A 325 -18.40 -8.29 -18.02
CA LEU A 325 -17.98 -7.23 -17.10
C LEU A 325 -17.05 -6.28 -17.86
N GLY A 326 -17.20 -4.98 -17.65
CA GLY A 326 -16.23 -3.96 -18.00
C GLY A 326 -15.38 -3.65 -16.78
N ILE A 327 -14.06 -3.71 -16.91
CA ILE A 327 -13.11 -3.34 -15.86
C ILE A 327 -12.27 -2.20 -16.41
N GLU A 328 -12.38 -1.02 -15.79
CA GLU A 328 -11.54 0.10 -16.17
C GLU A 328 -10.16 0.00 -15.52
N ASP A 329 -9.13 0.36 -16.32
CA ASP A 329 -7.74 0.48 -15.87
C ASP A 329 -7.27 -0.74 -15.08
N ALA A 330 -7.51 -1.90 -15.64
CA ALA A 330 -7.20 -3.19 -15.04
C ALA A 330 -5.69 -3.42 -14.93
N THR A 331 -5.30 -4.23 -13.96
CA THR A 331 -3.95 -4.78 -13.88
C THR A 331 -3.98 -6.25 -14.28
N LEU A 332 -3.22 -6.62 -15.29
CA LEU A 332 -3.03 -8.01 -15.72
C LEU A 332 -1.70 -8.54 -15.19
N THR A 333 -1.77 -9.56 -14.36
CA THR A 333 -0.60 -10.35 -13.95
C THR A 333 -0.56 -11.63 -14.77
N GLN A 334 0.42 -11.73 -15.65
CA GLN A 334 0.61 -12.90 -16.52
C GLN A 334 1.26 -14.06 -15.76
N ASN A 335 1.07 -15.26 -16.31
CA ASN A 335 1.84 -16.41 -15.83
C ASN A 335 3.34 -16.14 -15.96
N GLY A 336 4.08 -16.22 -14.85
CA GLY A 336 5.49 -15.85 -14.77
C GLY A 336 5.75 -14.49 -14.10
N GLY A 337 4.70 -13.82 -13.61
CA GLY A 337 4.83 -12.64 -12.75
C GLY A 337 4.99 -11.31 -13.50
N THR A 338 4.83 -11.29 -14.84
CA THR A 338 4.81 -10.01 -15.55
C THR A 338 3.52 -9.27 -15.27
N VAL A 339 3.63 -8.07 -14.69
CA VAL A 339 2.50 -7.20 -14.35
C VAL A 339 2.38 -6.10 -15.40
N THR A 340 1.21 -6.00 -16.02
CA THR A 340 0.89 -5.01 -17.04
C THR A 340 -0.34 -4.21 -16.62
N PHE A 341 -0.22 -2.89 -16.60
CA PHE A 341 -1.38 -2.01 -16.47
C PHE A 341 -2.05 -1.88 -17.84
N LEU A 342 -3.37 -2.06 -17.86
CA LEU A 342 -4.21 -2.02 -19.07
C LEU A 342 -5.11 -0.78 -18.99
N PRO A 343 -4.73 0.34 -19.62
CA PRO A 343 -5.55 1.54 -19.60
C PRO A 343 -6.86 1.32 -20.38
N GLY A 344 -7.93 1.97 -19.92
CA GLY A 344 -9.27 1.86 -20.50
C GLY A 344 -9.97 0.56 -20.15
N THR A 345 -11.12 0.33 -20.78
CA THR A 345 -12.00 -0.80 -20.49
C THR A 345 -11.40 -2.13 -20.95
N THR A 346 -11.21 -3.05 -20.03
CA THR A 346 -10.95 -4.46 -20.30
C THR A 346 -12.24 -5.27 -20.14
N ILE A 347 -12.57 -6.07 -21.15
CA ILE A 347 -13.76 -6.93 -21.11
C ILE A 347 -13.41 -8.25 -20.42
N VAL A 348 -14.19 -8.63 -19.41
CA VAL A 348 -14.09 -9.92 -18.72
C VAL A 348 -15.36 -10.73 -18.97
N ASN A 349 -15.20 -11.93 -19.52
CA ASN A 349 -16.28 -12.89 -19.68
C ASN A 349 -16.34 -13.83 -18.48
N ILE A 350 -17.50 -13.92 -17.85
CA ILE A 350 -17.82 -14.91 -16.81
C ILE A 350 -18.88 -15.88 -17.33
N GLY A 351 -19.08 -17.02 -16.68
CA GLY A 351 -20.04 -18.03 -17.08
C GLY A 351 -20.73 -18.70 -15.90
N PRO A 352 -21.68 -19.60 -16.14
CA PRO A 352 -22.37 -20.33 -15.07
C PRO A 352 -21.44 -21.25 -14.28
N ASN A 353 -20.27 -21.59 -14.85
CA ASN A 353 -19.26 -22.43 -14.20
C ASN A 353 -18.12 -21.61 -13.56
N THR A 354 -18.16 -20.29 -13.66
CA THR A 354 -17.20 -19.43 -12.95
C THR A 354 -17.36 -19.61 -11.46
N LEU A 355 -16.30 -20.03 -10.77
CA LEU A 355 -16.29 -20.14 -9.33
C LEU A 355 -16.16 -18.75 -8.71
N ILE A 356 -17.13 -18.36 -7.88
CA ILE A 356 -17.08 -17.08 -7.18
C ILE A 356 -16.67 -17.32 -5.74
N THR A 357 -15.68 -16.58 -5.27
CA THR A 357 -15.24 -16.53 -3.86
C THR A 357 -15.29 -15.09 -3.37
N ALA A 358 -15.33 -14.88 -2.07
CA ALA A 358 -15.27 -13.54 -1.47
C ALA A 358 -14.28 -13.52 -0.32
N PHE A 359 -13.61 -12.38 -0.19
CA PHE A 359 -12.67 -12.12 0.90
C PHE A 359 -13.33 -12.35 2.27
N GLY A 360 -12.66 -13.12 3.14
CA GLY A 360 -13.12 -13.38 4.51
C GLY A 360 -14.36 -14.29 4.64
N GLN A 361 -14.93 -14.78 3.53
CA GLN A 361 -16.07 -15.69 3.57
C GLN A 361 -15.61 -17.15 3.41
N GLY A 362 -16.03 -18.02 4.36
CA GLY A 362 -15.76 -19.46 4.27
C GLY A 362 -16.55 -20.11 3.14
N VAL A 363 -16.09 -21.32 2.74
CA VAL A 363 -16.61 -22.15 1.62
C VAL A 363 -18.12 -22.45 1.69
N ALA A 364 -18.79 -22.17 2.81
CA ALA A 364 -20.19 -22.51 3.04
C ALA A 364 -21.20 -21.60 2.32
N ALA A 365 -20.79 -20.44 1.80
CA ALA A 365 -21.67 -19.58 1.03
C ALA A 365 -21.57 -19.96 -0.44
N ALA A 366 -22.62 -20.54 -1.02
CA ALA A 366 -22.73 -20.69 -2.47
C ALA A 366 -22.90 -19.31 -3.09
N ILE A 367 -21.78 -18.67 -3.42
CA ILE A 367 -21.73 -17.37 -4.08
C ILE A 367 -21.82 -17.64 -5.58
N GLY A 368 -22.78 -17.00 -6.25
CA GLY A 368 -22.99 -17.14 -7.69
C GLY A 368 -22.49 -15.93 -8.48
N PRO A 369 -22.41 -16.02 -9.81
CA PRO A 369 -22.00 -14.89 -10.65
C PRO A 369 -22.82 -13.61 -10.48
N GLN A 370 -24.08 -13.70 -10.00
CA GLN A 370 -24.94 -12.54 -9.71
C GLN A 370 -24.35 -11.64 -8.62
N GLU A 371 -23.52 -12.15 -7.71
CA GLU A 371 -22.91 -11.35 -6.66
C GLU A 371 -21.84 -10.38 -7.17
N ILE A 372 -21.36 -10.55 -8.40
CA ILE A 372 -20.48 -9.57 -9.02
C ILE A 372 -21.34 -8.42 -9.52
N SER A 373 -21.19 -7.23 -8.98
CA SER A 373 -21.97 -6.04 -9.35
C SER A 373 -21.06 -4.90 -9.80
N VAL A 374 -21.67 -3.84 -10.33
CA VAL A 374 -20.96 -2.58 -10.60
C VAL A 374 -20.39 -2.06 -9.29
N GLY A 375 -19.12 -1.72 -9.30
CA GLY A 375 -18.35 -1.33 -8.12
C GLY A 375 -17.70 -2.48 -7.37
N SER A 376 -17.90 -3.74 -7.75
CA SER A 376 -17.15 -4.85 -7.13
C SER A 376 -15.67 -4.75 -7.47
N SER A 377 -14.81 -4.73 -6.47
CA SER A 377 -13.37 -4.99 -6.63
C SER A 377 -13.18 -6.48 -6.83
N ILE A 378 -12.47 -6.88 -7.89
CA ILE A 378 -12.33 -8.28 -8.25
C ILE A 378 -10.90 -8.65 -8.64
N GLU A 379 -10.58 -9.92 -8.40
CA GLU A 379 -9.52 -10.64 -9.10
C GLU A 379 -10.14 -11.77 -9.93
N ALA A 380 -10.06 -11.65 -11.25
CA ALA A 380 -10.51 -12.68 -12.18
C ALA A 380 -9.34 -13.58 -12.59
N PHE A 381 -9.51 -14.89 -12.46
CA PHE A 381 -8.53 -15.93 -12.78
C PHE A 381 -8.96 -16.62 -14.06
N GLY A 382 -8.14 -16.54 -15.10
CA GLY A 382 -8.55 -17.01 -16.44
C GLY A 382 -7.43 -16.90 -17.47
N THR A 383 -7.78 -16.51 -18.67
CA THR A 383 -6.86 -16.33 -19.80
C THR A 383 -7.10 -15.02 -20.54
N ALA A 384 -6.02 -14.28 -20.78
CA ALA A 384 -6.04 -13.06 -21.57
C ALA A 384 -5.81 -13.37 -23.06
N SER A 385 -6.51 -12.66 -23.93
CA SER A 385 -6.29 -12.70 -25.37
C SER A 385 -6.35 -11.29 -25.95
N GLN A 386 -5.53 -11.03 -26.97
CA GLN A 386 -5.56 -9.76 -27.68
C GLN A 386 -6.80 -9.71 -28.61
N THR A 387 -7.50 -8.59 -28.60
CA THR A 387 -8.59 -8.35 -29.52
C THR A 387 -8.09 -7.67 -30.80
N SER A 388 -8.69 -8.00 -31.94
CA SER A 388 -8.41 -7.29 -33.20
C SER A 388 -8.89 -5.83 -33.20
N THR A 389 -9.57 -5.41 -32.13
CA THR A 389 -10.14 -4.06 -31.94
C THR A 389 -9.27 -3.15 -31.06
N ALA A 390 -8.01 -3.52 -30.81
CA ALA A 390 -7.03 -2.73 -30.03
C ALA A 390 -6.82 -1.26 -30.50
N SER A 391 -7.53 -0.84 -31.54
CA SER A 391 -7.49 0.52 -32.10
C SER A 391 -8.71 1.38 -31.74
N GLN A 392 -9.62 0.90 -30.88
CA GLN A 392 -10.75 1.73 -30.43
C GLN A 392 -10.34 2.52 -29.19
N THR A 393 -10.55 3.82 -29.25
CA THR A 393 -10.37 4.71 -28.10
C THR A 393 -11.21 4.21 -26.92
N GLY A 394 -10.63 4.15 -25.73
CA GLY A 394 -11.32 3.72 -24.51
C GLY A 394 -11.35 2.20 -24.27
N THR A 395 -10.59 1.39 -25.03
CA THR A 395 -10.48 -0.05 -24.76
C THR A 395 -9.02 -0.48 -24.59
N SER A 396 -8.75 -1.38 -23.65
CA SER A 396 -7.39 -1.92 -23.42
C SER A 396 -6.90 -2.83 -24.56
N GLY A 397 -7.78 -3.23 -25.48
CA GLY A 397 -7.46 -4.20 -26.52
C GLY A 397 -7.29 -5.63 -25.99
N VAL A 398 -7.65 -5.90 -24.76
CA VAL A 398 -7.57 -7.21 -24.10
C VAL A 398 -8.97 -7.74 -23.79
N LEU A 399 -9.20 -9.00 -24.12
CA LEU A 399 -10.34 -9.79 -23.68
C LEU A 399 -9.85 -10.82 -22.65
N PHE A 400 -10.49 -10.87 -21.51
CA PHE A 400 -10.16 -11.82 -20.46
C PHE A 400 -11.29 -12.84 -20.26
N ASP A 401 -10.98 -14.13 -20.39
CA ASP A 401 -11.96 -15.21 -20.23
C ASP A 401 -11.79 -15.91 -18.89
N ALA A 402 -12.74 -15.65 -17.98
CA ALA A 402 -12.89 -16.31 -16.69
C ALA A 402 -14.10 -17.26 -16.65
N SER A 403 -14.72 -17.60 -17.79
CA SER A 403 -15.97 -18.38 -17.85
C SER A 403 -15.86 -19.79 -17.30
N ALA A 404 -14.67 -20.39 -17.38
CA ALA A 404 -14.33 -21.68 -16.76
C ALA A 404 -13.33 -21.52 -15.59
N GLY A 405 -13.04 -20.28 -15.20
CA GLY A 405 -12.10 -19.91 -14.16
C GLY A 405 -12.77 -19.56 -12.84
N ARG A 406 -12.20 -18.57 -12.17
CA ARG A 406 -12.66 -18.08 -10.87
C ARG A 406 -12.70 -16.54 -10.84
N VAL A 407 -13.60 -15.98 -10.03
CA VAL A 407 -13.54 -14.56 -9.63
C VAL A 407 -13.56 -14.49 -8.11
N ARG A 408 -12.59 -13.80 -7.53
CA ARG A 408 -12.57 -13.43 -6.13
C ARG A 408 -13.12 -12.01 -6.00
N LEU A 409 -14.11 -11.85 -5.14
CA LEU A 409 -14.59 -10.53 -4.72
C LEU A 409 -13.72 -10.05 -3.56
N ASP A 410 -13.14 -8.87 -3.70
CA ASP A 410 -12.40 -8.21 -2.65
C ASP A 410 -13.25 -7.13 -2.00
N LEU A 411 -12.84 -6.69 -0.80
CA LEU A 411 -13.49 -5.56 -0.16
C LEU A 411 -13.37 -4.32 -1.05
N THR A 412 -14.47 -3.61 -1.21
CA THR A 412 -14.53 -2.38 -2.00
C THR A 412 -14.80 -1.20 -1.06
N SER A 413 -14.14 -0.07 -1.27
CA SER A 413 -14.49 1.19 -0.62
C SER A 413 -15.59 1.91 -1.39
N ALA A 414 -16.53 2.53 -0.69
CA ALA A 414 -17.50 3.45 -1.28
C ALA A 414 -17.49 4.75 -0.46
N GLU A 415 -17.27 5.85 -1.14
CA GLU A 415 -17.18 7.17 -0.52
C GLU A 415 -18.30 8.08 -1.03
N GLY A 416 -18.82 8.93 -0.16
CA GLY A 416 -19.85 9.88 -0.54
C GLY A 416 -20.36 10.70 0.63
N LEU A 417 -21.32 11.56 0.33
CA LEU A 417 -22.01 12.37 1.32
C LEU A 417 -23.29 11.69 1.77
N VAL A 418 -23.52 11.65 3.07
CA VAL A 418 -24.78 11.12 3.64
C VAL A 418 -25.94 12.01 3.24
N THR A 419 -26.95 11.43 2.57
CA THR A 419 -28.20 12.13 2.20
C THR A 419 -29.37 11.71 3.09
N ALA A 420 -29.30 10.50 3.68
CA ALA A 420 -30.25 10.05 4.68
C ALA A 420 -29.59 9.05 5.63
N GLN A 421 -30.03 9.03 6.90
CA GLN A 421 -29.53 8.14 7.93
C GLN A 421 -30.72 7.39 8.58
N GLY A 422 -30.61 6.07 8.63
CA GLY A 422 -31.52 5.18 9.38
C GLY A 422 -30.81 4.57 10.60
N SER A 423 -31.45 3.63 11.29
CA SER A 423 -30.87 2.96 12.47
C SER A 423 -29.75 1.97 12.15
N ALA A 424 -29.72 1.41 10.96
CA ALA A 424 -28.71 0.46 10.47
C ALA A 424 -28.53 0.59 8.96
N ALA A 425 -28.72 1.78 8.42
CA ALA A 425 -28.60 2.06 7.00
C ALA A 425 -28.26 3.53 6.75
N LEU A 426 -27.51 3.79 5.68
CA LEU A 426 -27.25 5.11 5.14
C LEU A 426 -27.72 5.17 3.69
N THR A 427 -28.06 6.36 3.23
CA THR A 427 -28.15 6.67 1.80
C THR A 427 -27.07 7.66 1.46
N LEU A 428 -26.27 7.36 0.44
CA LEU A 428 -25.13 8.17 0.03
C LEU A 428 -25.39 8.80 -1.35
N ASN A 429 -24.90 10.00 -1.53
CA ASN A 429 -24.54 10.54 -2.83
C ASN A 429 -23.07 10.20 -3.05
N LEU A 430 -22.81 9.14 -3.85
CA LEU A 430 -21.46 8.62 -4.09
C LEU A 430 -20.60 9.64 -4.81
N THR A 431 -19.35 9.72 -4.40
CA THR A 431 -18.27 10.47 -5.06
C THR A 431 -17.24 9.54 -5.68
N SER A 432 -16.93 8.44 -4.99
CA SER A 432 -16.04 7.41 -5.51
C SER A 432 -16.48 5.99 -5.12
N LEU A 433 -15.98 5.01 -5.87
CA LEU A 433 -16.24 3.58 -5.65
C LEU A 433 -14.99 2.80 -6.04
N GLY A 434 -14.44 2.02 -5.10
CA GLY A 434 -13.18 1.30 -5.32
C GLY A 434 -11.99 2.21 -5.64
N GLY A 435 -11.98 3.43 -5.09
CA GLY A 435 -10.94 4.43 -5.33
C GLY A 435 -11.05 5.16 -6.67
N ARG A 436 -12.11 4.92 -7.46
CA ARG A 436 -12.35 5.57 -8.76
C ARG A 436 -13.49 6.56 -8.68
N SER A 437 -13.37 7.68 -9.41
CA SER A 437 -14.46 8.65 -9.55
C SER A 437 -15.75 7.99 -10.01
N ILE A 438 -16.88 8.36 -9.41
CA ILE A 438 -18.19 7.76 -9.72
C ILE A 438 -18.61 7.95 -11.18
N SER A 439 -18.06 8.93 -11.88
CA SER A 439 -18.31 9.18 -13.30
C SER A 439 -17.75 8.10 -14.25
N ALA A 440 -16.83 7.26 -13.76
CA ALA A 440 -16.28 6.12 -14.50
C ALA A 440 -17.21 4.87 -14.50
N PHE A 441 -18.38 4.94 -13.86
CA PHE A 441 -19.24 3.79 -13.67
C PHE A 441 -20.56 3.90 -14.44
N ASP A 442 -20.95 2.79 -15.10
CA ASP A 442 -22.26 2.61 -15.70
C ASP A 442 -23.13 1.70 -14.83
N PHE A 443 -24.08 2.29 -14.11
CA PHE A 443 -25.01 1.59 -13.23
C PHE A 443 -26.22 0.98 -13.96
N THR A 444 -26.25 1.02 -15.29
CA THR A 444 -27.38 0.46 -16.06
C THR A 444 -27.59 -1.02 -15.74
N GLY A 445 -28.80 -1.36 -15.32
CA GLY A 445 -29.18 -2.73 -14.95
C GLY A 445 -28.71 -3.19 -13.58
N SER A 446 -27.90 -2.42 -12.85
CA SER A 446 -27.42 -2.80 -11.51
C SER A 446 -28.51 -2.72 -10.43
N GLY A 447 -29.56 -1.93 -10.65
CA GLY A 447 -30.57 -1.62 -9.62
C GLY A 447 -30.16 -0.51 -8.67
N ALA A 448 -28.96 0.05 -8.82
CA ALA A 448 -28.41 1.12 -8.00
C ALA A 448 -28.46 2.48 -8.71
N ALA A 449 -28.57 3.55 -7.90
CA ALA A 449 -28.43 4.93 -8.36
C ALA A 449 -27.34 5.63 -7.53
N PRO A 450 -26.27 6.16 -8.14
CA PRO A 450 -25.14 6.69 -7.38
C PRO A 450 -25.50 7.89 -6.48
N ASN A 451 -26.50 8.68 -6.83
CA ASN A 451 -26.99 9.81 -6.02
C ASN A 451 -27.95 9.41 -4.89
N GLN A 452 -28.38 8.15 -4.83
CA GLN A 452 -29.26 7.57 -3.81
C GLN A 452 -28.81 6.14 -3.46
N TYR A 453 -27.54 5.98 -3.24
CA TYR A 453 -26.93 4.66 -3.03
C TYR A 453 -27.20 4.17 -1.61
N GLY A 454 -28.02 3.13 -1.50
CA GLY A 454 -28.40 2.56 -0.20
C GLY A 454 -27.32 1.64 0.36
N VAL A 455 -26.88 1.91 1.57
CA VAL A 455 -25.85 1.14 2.29
C VAL A 455 -26.45 0.54 3.56
N ALA A 456 -26.42 -0.78 3.67
CA ALA A 456 -26.70 -1.47 4.93
C ALA A 456 -25.47 -1.39 5.84
N THR A 457 -25.68 -1.06 7.12
CA THR A 457 -24.63 -0.84 8.11
C THR A 457 -24.88 -1.64 9.41
N PRO A 458 -24.97 -2.97 9.32
CA PRO A 458 -25.36 -3.79 10.46
C PRO A 458 -24.31 -3.72 11.57
N GLY A 459 -24.70 -3.24 12.76
CA GLY A 459 -23.83 -3.18 13.94
C GLY A 459 -22.76 -2.08 13.91
N LEU A 460 -22.76 -1.19 12.91
CA LEU A 460 -21.84 -0.06 12.84
C LEU A 460 -22.40 1.15 13.61
N ASP A 461 -21.47 1.94 14.19
CA ASP A 461 -21.82 3.20 14.84
C ASP A 461 -22.02 4.29 13.78
N LEU A 462 -23.20 4.90 13.77
CA LEU A 462 -23.58 5.96 12.83
C LEU A 462 -23.67 7.34 13.49
N THR A 463 -23.23 7.49 14.73
CA THR A 463 -23.41 8.72 15.53
C THR A 463 -22.96 9.98 14.79
N ASN A 464 -21.83 9.93 14.09
CA ASN A 464 -21.25 11.07 13.37
C ASN A 464 -21.54 11.04 11.86
N ALA A 465 -22.15 9.97 11.34
CA ALA A 465 -22.54 9.85 9.93
C ALA A 465 -23.86 10.61 9.64
N ILE A 466 -23.92 11.88 10.03
CA ILE A 466 -25.09 12.74 9.89
C ILE A 466 -25.28 13.21 8.45
N VAL A 467 -26.49 13.65 8.11
CA VAL A 467 -26.78 14.20 6.76
C VAL A 467 -25.82 15.35 6.41
N GLY A 468 -25.21 15.26 5.24
CA GLY A 468 -24.17 16.18 4.74
C GLY A 468 -22.75 15.81 5.14
N ALA A 469 -22.55 14.84 6.04
CA ALA A 469 -21.21 14.38 6.41
C ALA A 469 -20.61 13.49 5.32
N PRO A 470 -19.28 13.60 5.05
CA PRO A 470 -18.56 12.63 4.24
C PRO A 470 -18.40 11.32 5.04
N VAL A 471 -18.53 10.20 4.36
CA VAL A 471 -18.27 8.87 4.93
C VAL A 471 -17.53 8.01 3.92
N VAL A 472 -16.68 7.11 4.44
CA VAL A 472 -16.09 6.02 3.68
C VAL A 472 -16.56 4.71 4.30
N VAL A 473 -17.19 3.86 3.50
CA VAL A 473 -17.61 2.51 3.92
C VAL A 473 -16.82 1.48 3.14
N THR A 474 -16.41 0.40 3.81
CA THR A 474 -15.74 -0.74 3.15
C THR A 474 -16.58 -1.99 3.33
N GLY A 475 -16.79 -2.74 2.25
CA GLY A 475 -17.64 -3.93 2.24
C GLY A 475 -17.84 -4.49 0.85
N PHE A 476 -19.07 -4.94 0.56
CA PHE A 476 -19.41 -5.53 -0.73
C PHE A 476 -20.63 -4.87 -1.37
N PRO A 477 -20.60 -4.54 -2.67
CA PRO A 477 -21.81 -4.25 -3.45
C PRO A 477 -22.78 -5.42 -3.38
N SER A 478 -24.09 -5.12 -3.35
CA SER A 478 -25.15 -6.14 -3.41
C SER A 478 -25.21 -6.77 -4.80
N ALA A 479 -25.81 -7.95 -4.89
CA ALA A 479 -25.94 -8.70 -6.14
C ALA A 479 -26.50 -7.83 -7.29
N PHE A 480 -26.00 -8.03 -8.50
CA PHE A 480 -26.40 -7.27 -9.68
C PHE A 480 -27.91 -7.36 -9.94
N GLY A 481 -28.53 -6.22 -10.15
CA GLY A 481 -29.98 -6.09 -10.32
C GLY A 481 -30.76 -6.03 -8.99
N SER A 482 -30.08 -6.05 -7.84
CA SER A 482 -30.75 -5.91 -6.53
C SER A 482 -31.22 -4.48 -6.31
N THR A 483 -32.40 -4.36 -5.66
CA THR A 483 -32.87 -3.08 -5.13
C THR A 483 -32.17 -2.76 -3.82
N SER A 484 -32.32 -1.52 -3.31
CA SER A 484 -31.73 -1.10 -2.03
C SER A 484 -31.97 -2.13 -0.90
N PRO A 485 -30.95 -2.45 -0.07
CA PRO A 485 -29.63 -1.82 -0.06
C PRO A 485 -28.74 -2.28 -1.23
N ASN A 486 -27.99 -1.34 -1.80
CA ASN A 486 -27.09 -1.59 -2.92
C ASN A 486 -25.69 -2.06 -2.47
N TYR A 487 -25.44 -1.96 -1.16
CA TYR A 487 -24.15 -2.24 -0.56
C TYR A 487 -24.31 -2.71 0.89
N THR A 488 -23.43 -3.61 1.34
CA THR A 488 -23.34 -4.02 2.75
C THR A 488 -21.98 -3.66 3.29
N ALA A 489 -21.94 -2.72 4.22
CA ALA A 489 -20.74 -2.25 4.86
C ALA A 489 -20.28 -3.18 5.99
N SER A 490 -18.98 -3.46 6.02
CA SER A 490 -18.27 -4.14 7.10
C SER A 490 -17.63 -3.15 8.06
N THR A 491 -17.17 -2.00 7.53
CA THR A 491 -16.58 -0.88 8.29
C THR A 491 -17.14 0.44 7.82
N LEU A 492 -17.06 1.44 8.67
CA LEU A 492 -17.45 2.82 8.38
C LEU A 492 -16.43 3.77 9.01
N LEU A 493 -15.92 4.67 8.22
CA LEU A 493 -15.19 5.85 8.66
C LEU A 493 -16.11 7.07 8.50
N ASP A 494 -16.23 7.85 9.55
CA ASP A 494 -17.00 9.09 9.61
C ASP A 494 -16.05 10.31 9.64
N PRO A 495 -16.52 11.56 9.63
CA PRO A 495 -15.65 12.74 9.63
C PRO A 495 -14.66 12.82 10.79
N THR A 496 -14.87 12.07 11.86
CA THR A 496 -13.95 12.04 13.01
C THR A 496 -12.87 10.97 12.89
N THR A 497 -13.02 10.07 11.93
CA THR A 497 -12.13 8.91 11.71
C THR A 497 -11.56 8.84 10.30
N ILE A 498 -12.17 9.55 9.32
CA ILE A 498 -11.58 9.71 7.99
C ILE A 498 -10.26 10.46 8.12
N GLN A 499 -9.22 9.91 7.53
CA GLN A 499 -7.94 10.57 7.46
C GLN A 499 -8.05 11.81 6.55
N ALA A 500 -7.74 12.97 7.11
CA ALA A 500 -7.69 14.23 6.39
C ALA A 500 -6.27 14.53 5.91
N GLU A 501 -6.16 15.22 4.80
CA GLU A 501 -4.91 15.71 4.25
C GLU A 501 -4.91 17.24 4.25
N LEU A 502 -3.85 17.83 4.79
CA LEU A 502 -3.55 19.24 4.69
C LEU A 502 -2.43 19.46 3.67
N VAL A 503 -2.64 20.39 2.74
CA VAL A 503 -1.61 20.82 1.79
C VAL A 503 -1.57 22.34 1.76
N VAL A 504 -0.38 22.91 1.95
CA VAL A 504 -0.12 24.36 1.77
C VAL A 504 1.20 24.55 1.07
N ASP A 505 1.20 25.37 0.02
CA ASP A 505 2.40 25.81 -0.67
C ASP A 505 2.65 27.29 -0.42
N TRP A 506 3.92 27.72 -0.46
CA TRP A 506 4.32 29.13 -0.46
C TRP A 506 5.10 29.44 -1.73
N ASN A 507 4.56 30.34 -2.56
CA ASN A 507 5.18 30.79 -3.81
C ASN A 507 6.49 31.53 -3.53
N GLY A 508 7.61 30.98 -4.04
CA GLY A 508 8.94 31.54 -3.81
C GLY A 508 9.46 31.37 -2.38
N GLY A 509 8.74 30.63 -1.55
CA GLY A 509 9.08 30.37 -0.17
C GLY A 509 8.81 31.53 0.80
N THR A 510 8.81 31.24 2.08
CA THR A 510 8.64 32.21 3.16
C THR A 510 9.50 31.89 4.37
N ALA A 511 10.07 32.91 5.03
CA ALA A 511 10.80 32.74 6.29
C ALA A 511 9.86 32.74 7.51
N ALA A 512 8.59 33.11 7.34
CA ALA A 512 7.60 33.21 8.42
C ALA A 512 6.30 32.45 8.03
N PRO A 513 6.35 31.14 7.89
CA PRO A 513 5.18 30.34 7.49
C PRO A 513 4.16 30.17 8.62
N PHE A 514 4.57 30.42 9.89
CA PHE A 514 3.81 30.13 11.08
C PHE A 514 3.64 31.35 11.99
N THR A 515 2.47 31.49 12.60
CA THR A 515 2.21 32.44 13.68
C THR A 515 2.64 31.86 15.04
N THR A 516 2.62 30.53 15.17
CA THR A 516 3.11 29.79 16.33
C THR A 516 3.92 28.59 15.86
N LEU A 517 5.05 28.37 16.49
CA LEU A 517 5.91 27.19 16.28
C LEU A 517 6.55 26.82 17.61
N ASP A 518 5.94 25.88 18.34
CA ASP A 518 6.41 25.45 19.66
C ASP A 518 6.34 23.92 19.83
N SER A 519 6.71 23.45 21.01
CA SER A 519 6.78 22.01 21.33
C SER A 519 5.42 21.30 21.40
N THR A 520 4.31 22.01 21.23
CA THR A 520 2.95 21.46 21.32
C THR A 520 2.16 21.58 20.04
N SER A 521 2.45 22.63 19.23
CA SER A 521 1.68 22.90 18.01
C SER A 521 2.42 23.81 17.03
N ILE A 522 1.94 23.78 15.81
CA ILE A 522 2.26 24.71 14.72
C ILE A 522 0.95 25.40 14.33
N THR A 523 0.94 26.74 14.29
CA THR A 523 -0.20 27.47 13.72
C THR A 523 0.23 28.16 12.42
N LEU A 524 -0.44 27.81 11.32
CA LEU A 524 -0.15 28.37 10.01
C LEU A 524 -0.53 29.86 9.96
N ASP A 525 0.32 30.69 9.34
CA ASP A 525 -0.04 32.05 8.97
C ASP A 525 -0.86 32.03 7.66
N VAL A 526 -2.17 31.89 7.80
CA VAL A 526 -3.11 31.87 6.66
C VAL A 526 -3.24 33.23 5.94
N ASN A 527 -2.68 34.30 6.49
CA ASN A 527 -2.63 35.64 5.87
C ASN A 527 -1.28 35.88 5.20
N ASN A 528 -0.38 34.93 5.16
CA ASN A 528 0.92 35.09 4.51
C ASN A 528 0.75 35.38 3.01
N SER A 529 1.36 36.46 2.54
CA SER A 529 1.24 36.90 1.14
C SER A 529 1.88 35.97 0.12
N SER A 530 2.70 35.01 0.58
CA SER A 530 3.33 33.98 -0.26
C SER A 530 2.46 32.74 -0.45
N ILE A 531 1.30 32.60 0.23
CA ILE A 531 0.45 31.43 0.06
C ILE A 531 0.17 31.18 -1.42
N GLY A 532 0.44 29.94 -1.84
CA GLY A 532 0.26 29.48 -3.21
C GLY A 532 -1.17 29.04 -3.53
N ALA A 533 -1.32 28.36 -4.64
CA ALA A 533 -2.64 27.88 -5.09
C ALA A 533 -3.18 26.70 -4.26
N ARG A 534 -2.29 25.89 -3.67
CA ARG A 534 -2.68 24.80 -2.77
C ARG A 534 -2.67 25.32 -1.33
N HIS A 535 -3.84 25.42 -0.71
CA HIS A 535 -4.02 25.90 0.66
C HIS A 535 -5.33 25.34 1.24
N GLN A 536 -5.37 24.00 1.37
CA GLN A 536 -6.62 23.31 1.70
C GLN A 536 -6.42 22.16 2.69
N VAL A 537 -7.51 21.83 3.38
CA VAL A 537 -7.69 20.56 4.05
C VAL A 537 -8.73 19.76 3.26
N GLN A 538 -8.38 18.52 2.91
CA GLN A 538 -9.30 17.57 2.30
C GLN A 538 -9.69 16.49 3.29
N ILE A 539 -11.01 16.20 3.38
CA ILE A 539 -11.60 15.17 4.23
C ILE A 539 -12.50 14.32 3.34
N GLY A 540 -11.99 13.19 2.88
CA GLY A 540 -12.68 12.47 1.81
C GLY A 540 -12.90 13.39 0.62
N SER A 541 -14.16 13.50 0.16
CA SER A 541 -14.54 14.38 -0.97
C SER A 541 -14.76 15.87 -0.61
N GLN A 542 -14.65 16.23 0.67
CA GLN A 542 -14.83 17.61 1.11
C GLN A 542 -13.49 18.36 1.13
N ILE A 543 -13.49 19.58 0.56
CA ILE A 543 -12.35 20.49 0.56
C ILE A 543 -12.68 21.70 1.42
N VAL A 544 -11.80 22.02 2.36
CA VAL A 544 -11.87 23.22 3.21
C VAL A 544 -10.72 24.13 2.85
N ASP A 545 -11.04 25.32 2.35
CA ASP A 545 -10.07 26.39 2.08
C ASP A 545 -9.60 26.98 3.43
N ILE A 546 -8.29 26.91 3.71
CA ILE A 546 -7.75 27.40 4.98
C ILE A 546 -7.61 28.93 5.02
N VAL A 547 -7.49 29.59 3.88
CA VAL A 547 -7.42 31.08 3.82
C VAL A 547 -8.72 31.71 4.30
N GLY A 548 -9.84 30.99 4.22
CA GLY A 548 -11.12 31.39 4.79
C GLY A 548 -11.23 31.27 6.31
N LEU A 549 -10.26 30.66 7.00
CA LEU A 549 -10.32 30.42 8.45
C LEU A 549 -9.89 31.65 9.24
N SER A 550 -10.80 32.22 10.02
CA SER A 550 -10.57 33.47 10.77
C SER A 550 -9.52 33.34 11.88
N SER A 551 -9.27 32.13 12.40
CA SER A 551 -8.34 31.86 13.50
C SER A 551 -7.02 31.21 13.05
N GLY A 552 -6.82 31.05 11.75
CA GLY A 552 -5.75 30.21 11.22
C GLY A 552 -6.01 28.72 11.44
N LEU A 553 -5.08 27.87 11.03
CA LEU A 553 -5.13 26.42 11.24
C LEU A 553 -4.02 25.98 12.20
N THR A 554 -4.40 25.36 13.31
CA THR A 554 -3.45 24.83 14.28
C THR A 554 -3.25 23.34 14.07
N ILE A 555 -2.00 22.91 13.88
CA ILE A 555 -1.58 21.53 13.69
C ILE A 555 -0.90 21.07 15.00
N SER A 556 -1.40 20.00 15.58
CA SER A 556 -0.81 19.37 16.76
C SER A 556 -0.52 17.90 16.50
N PRO A 557 0.53 17.30 17.07
CA PRO A 557 0.75 15.88 16.93
C PRO A 557 -0.40 15.09 17.56
N THR A 558 -0.81 13.99 16.94
CA THR A 558 -1.72 13.03 17.56
C THR A 558 -1.05 12.33 18.76
N THR A 559 -1.83 11.63 19.56
CA THR A 559 -1.29 10.82 20.66
C THR A 559 -1.17 9.37 20.17
N GLY A 560 0.04 8.83 20.13
CA GLY A 560 0.31 7.45 19.66
C GLY A 560 1.79 7.21 19.43
N SER A 561 2.13 6.01 19.00
CA SER A 561 3.51 5.60 18.68
C SER A 561 3.81 5.57 17.18
N GLU A 562 2.78 5.73 16.36
CA GLU A 562 2.89 5.62 14.90
C GLU A 562 2.80 7.02 14.28
N MET A 563 3.87 7.78 14.50
CA MET A 563 4.00 9.15 13.99
C MET A 563 5.33 9.28 13.26
N VAL A 564 5.31 10.01 12.16
CA VAL A 564 6.54 10.39 11.46
C VAL A 564 6.47 11.86 11.04
N PHE A 565 7.53 12.58 11.38
CA PHE A 565 7.70 13.97 11.00
C PHE A 565 8.92 14.10 10.10
N SER A 566 8.85 14.93 9.07
CA SER A 566 9.92 15.03 8.08
C SER A 566 10.20 16.47 7.66
N ILE A 567 11.47 16.76 7.43
CA ILE A 567 11.94 17.98 6.77
C ILE A 567 12.57 17.52 5.44
N GLY A 568 12.04 18.01 4.34
CA GLY A 568 12.52 17.72 3.00
C GLY A 568 13.24 18.92 2.39
N HIS A 569 14.36 18.65 1.72
CA HIS A 569 15.16 19.63 0.98
C HIS A 569 15.04 19.32 -0.51
N SER A 570 14.21 20.09 -1.22
CA SER A 570 13.84 19.83 -2.62
C SER A 570 15.04 19.85 -3.57
N ALA A 571 16.00 20.74 -3.34
CA ALA A 571 17.17 20.90 -4.20
C ALA A 571 18.16 19.71 -4.13
N SER A 572 18.24 19.01 -3.00
CA SER A 572 19.18 17.91 -2.76
C SER A 572 18.54 16.53 -2.74
N PHE A 573 17.20 16.42 -2.75
CA PHE A 573 16.44 15.19 -2.50
C PHE A 573 16.88 14.51 -1.20
N THR A 574 17.10 15.29 -0.15
CA THR A 574 17.41 14.79 1.18
C THR A 574 16.23 15.03 2.12
N ILE A 575 15.99 14.06 2.98
CA ILE A 575 14.89 14.06 3.94
C ILE A 575 15.46 13.72 5.32
N GLU A 576 15.08 14.51 6.30
CA GLU A 576 15.33 14.21 7.71
C GLU A 576 14.02 13.75 8.34
N SER A 577 13.99 12.54 8.88
CA SER A 577 12.82 11.96 9.53
C SER A 577 13.00 11.93 11.03
N PHE A 578 11.92 12.17 11.78
CA PHE A 578 11.88 12.25 13.23
C PHE A 578 10.71 11.41 13.76
N ASP A 579 10.97 10.59 14.76
CA ASP A 579 9.97 9.77 15.45
C ASP A 579 9.28 10.53 16.58
N THR A 580 9.77 11.75 16.92
CA THR A 580 9.17 12.61 17.93
C THR A 580 8.94 14.02 17.42
N TYR A 581 7.79 14.59 17.79
CA TYR A 581 7.45 15.97 17.46
C TYR A 581 8.46 16.99 18.02
N THR A 582 8.98 16.73 19.23
CA THR A 582 9.97 17.62 19.86
C THR A 582 11.28 17.69 19.08
N ALA A 583 11.78 16.54 18.58
CA ALA A 583 13.00 16.51 17.76
C ALA A 583 12.78 17.26 16.44
N PHE A 584 11.64 17.00 15.79
CA PHE A 584 11.22 17.68 14.57
C PHE A 584 11.17 19.22 14.73
N ILE A 585 10.47 19.72 15.76
CA ILE A 585 10.35 21.16 16.02
C ILE A 585 11.70 21.80 16.33
N THR A 586 12.55 21.12 17.09
CA THR A 586 13.89 21.62 17.42
C THR A 586 14.73 21.81 16.16
N GLN A 587 14.71 20.83 15.27
CA GLN A 587 15.44 20.89 14.00
C GLN A 587 14.82 21.96 13.08
N LEU A 588 13.51 21.98 12.95
CA LEU A 588 12.79 22.94 12.12
C LEU A 588 13.08 24.39 12.52
N GLN A 589 13.06 24.71 13.81
CA GLN A 589 13.40 26.05 14.31
C GLN A 589 14.85 26.44 13.97
N SER A 590 15.77 25.48 14.03
CA SER A 590 17.16 25.70 13.65
C SER A 590 17.30 26.03 12.16
N GLU A 591 16.64 25.28 11.30
CA GLU A 591 16.77 25.43 9.84
C GLU A 591 16.03 26.65 9.28
N LEU A 592 14.84 26.98 9.79
CA LEU A 592 14.10 28.18 9.39
C LEU A 592 14.86 29.48 9.68
N SER A 593 15.94 29.43 10.47
CA SER A 593 16.81 30.60 10.67
C SER A 593 17.63 30.96 9.40
N GLY A 594 17.74 30.05 8.44
CA GLY A 594 18.54 30.23 7.21
C GLY A 594 17.87 29.76 5.93
N ALA A 595 16.74 29.04 6.02
CA ALA A 595 16.03 28.47 4.88
C ALA A 595 14.62 29.09 4.75
N LEU A 596 14.02 28.94 3.57
CA LEU A 596 12.63 29.31 3.29
C LEU A 596 11.74 28.08 3.25
N ALA A 597 10.60 28.13 3.93
CA ALA A 597 9.56 27.12 3.79
C ALA A 597 8.84 27.30 2.45
N THR A 598 8.77 26.23 1.66
CA THR A 598 8.11 26.21 0.34
C THR A 598 6.80 25.44 0.34
N GLY A 599 6.58 24.59 1.33
CA GLY A 599 5.32 23.85 1.48
C GLY A 599 5.26 23.07 2.78
N VAL A 600 4.04 22.72 3.17
CA VAL A 600 3.76 21.77 4.25
C VAL A 600 2.63 20.85 3.82
N THR A 601 2.78 19.56 4.12
CA THR A 601 1.69 18.59 4.08
C THR A 601 1.55 17.95 5.44
N ALA A 602 0.33 17.61 5.84
CA ALA A 602 0.08 16.85 7.05
C ALA A 602 -1.07 15.88 6.80
N VAL A 603 -0.99 14.71 7.44
CA VAL A 603 -2.02 13.69 7.41
C VAL A 603 -2.48 13.43 8.84
N GLY A 604 -3.80 13.33 9.03
CA GLY A 604 -4.36 13.19 10.37
C GLY A 604 -5.86 13.42 10.40
N GLN A 605 -6.36 14.07 11.44
CA GLN A 605 -7.78 14.36 11.62
C GLN A 605 -8.03 15.85 11.74
N TYR A 606 -9.03 16.35 11.02
CA TYR A 606 -9.42 17.74 11.06
C TYR A 606 -10.71 17.96 11.84
N THR A 607 -10.70 18.93 12.75
CA THR A 607 -11.87 19.36 13.52
C THR A 607 -12.31 20.74 13.06
N ALA A 608 -13.35 20.82 12.25
CA ALA A 608 -13.83 22.07 11.63
C ALA A 608 -14.28 23.13 12.66
N SER A 609 -14.90 22.69 13.77
CA SER A 609 -15.43 23.61 14.82
C SER A 609 -14.35 24.42 15.53
N THR A 610 -13.09 23.96 15.53
CA THR A 610 -11.95 24.58 16.20
C THR A 610 -10.83 24.96 15.24
N SER A 611 -10.95 24.67 13.94
CA SER A 611 -9.88 24.79 12.95
C SER A 611 -8.59 24.11 13.41
N ALA A 612 -8.72 22.92 14.01
CA ALA A 612 -7.62 22.14 14.55
C ALA A 612 -7.34 20.90 13.70
N PHE A 613 -6.06 20.61 13.50
CA PHE A 613 -5.59 19.42 12.79
C PHE A 613 -4.71 18.58 13.71
N SER A 614 -5.15 17.36 14.01
CA SER A 614 -4.38 16.39 14.80
C SER A 614 -3.59 15.50 13.84
N ALA A 615 -2.30 15.73 13.70
CA ALA A 615 -1.45 15.12 12.69
C ALA A 615 -0.76 13.85 13.19
N SER A 616 -0.85 12.77 12.42
CA SER A 616 0.00 11.57 12.54
C SER A 616 1.29 11.71 11.72
N SER A 617 1.26 12.55 10.68
CA SER A 617 2.43 12.84 9.86
C SER A 617 2.45 14.33 9.49
N ILE A 618 3.64 14.92 9.50
CA ILE A 618 3.89 16.29 9.03
C ILE A 618 5.16 16.25 8.18
N THR A 619 5.06 16.78 6.97
CA THR A 619 6.20 16.96 6.08
C THR A 619 6.33 18.43 5.75
N LEU A 620 7.45 19.04 6.05
CA LEU A 620 7.77 20.42 5.69
C LEU A 620 8.87 20.46 4.62
N PHE A 621 8.70 21.34 3.64
CA PHE A 621 9.68 21.54 2.56
C PHE A 621 10.44 22.84 2.79
N LEU A 622 11.76 22.73 2.75
CA LEU A 622 12.67 23.86 2.88
C LEU A 622 13.56 23.99 1.63
N ASP A 623 13.76 25.23 1.20
CA ASP A 623 14.79 25.60 0.23
C ASP A 623 15.83 26.49 0.92
N ASN A 624 17.13 26.15 0.70
CA ASN A 624 18.27 26.86 1.25
C ASN A 624 18.82 27.88 0.26
#